data_c0894c0fee4cf194353be5fe30f3e182
#
_entry.id   c0894c0fee4cf194353be5fe30f3e182
#
_cell.length_a   1.000
_cell.length_b   1.000
_cell.length_c   1.000
_cell.angle_alpha   90.00
_cell.angle_beta   90.00
_cell.angle_gamma   90.00
#
_symmetry.space_group_name_H-M   'P 1'
#
loop_
_entity.id
_entity.type
_entity.pdbx_description
1 polymer ?
#
loop_
_entity_poly.entity_id
_entity_poly.type
_entity_poly.pdbx_seq_one_letter_code
_entity_poly.pdbx_strand_id
1 'polypeptide(L)'
;MKNFLNLISDSLTDVKEIMPWDLEERRQANPELMIVDVREPYEYDAMHIEDSITVPRGILESACEWDYEETIPQLVNARQREIVVVCRSGYRSVLAAFSLHVLGYTNVVSLKTGLRGWNDYEQPLVDKDGKVVEIEEADDYFTPKLREDQLRPKQQG
;
A
#
# COMPACT_ATOMS: atom_id res chain seq x y z
N MET A 1 -17.48 16.97 -11.63
CA MET A 1 -17.19 15.58 -11.26
C MET A 1 -15.69 15.36 -11.20
N LYS A 2 -15.20 14.82 -10.08
CA LYS A 2 -13.77 14.51 -9.93
C LYS A 2 -13.48 13.13 -10.52
N ASN A 3 -12.28 12.97 -11.08
CA ASN A 3 -11.77 11.66 -11.50
C ASN A 3 -10.91 11.05 -10.40
N PHE A 4 -10.41 9.84 -10.64
CA PHE A 4 -9.57 9.11 -9.68
C PHE A 4 -8.32 9.91 -9.28
N LEU A 5 -7.61 10.47 -10.25
CA LEU A 5 -6.39 11.23 -9.96
C LEU A 5 -6.68 12.53 -9.19
N ASN A 6 -7.84 13.17 -9.42
CA ASN A 6 -8.26 14.32 -8.63
C ASN A 6 -8.47 13.93 -7.16
N LEU A 7 -9.08 12.76 -6.91
CA LEU A 7 -9.30 12.26 -5.56
C LEU A 7 -7.96 12.04 -4.84
N ILE A 8 -6.99 11.45 -5.52
CA ILE A 8 -5.65 11.24 -4.97
C ILE A 8 -4.98 12.58 -4.68
N SER A 9 -5.00 13.52 -5.63
CA SER A 9 -4.40 14.84 -5.49
C SER A 9 -4.98 15.60 -4.30
N ASP A 10 -6.30 15.55 -4.10
CA ASP A 10 -6.95 16.19 -2.96
C ASP A 10 -6.47 15.60 -1.63
N SER A 11 -6.32 14.28 -1.58
CA SER A 11 -5.87 13.58 -0.37
C SER A 11 -4.39 13.86 -0.04
N LEU A 12 -3.57 14.12 -1.05
CA LEU A 12 -2.15 14.45 -0.87
C LEU A 12 -1.92 15.78 -0.13
N THR A 13 -2.93 16.62 0.02
CA THR A 13 -2.84 17.82 0.86
C THR A 13 -2.53 17.44 2.32
N ASP A 14 -3.03 16.30 2.78
CA ASP A 14 -2.90 15.85 4.18
C ASP A 14 -2.04 14.59 4.33
N VAL A 15 -1.55 14.01 3.24
CA VAL A 15 -0.77 12.77 3.24
C VAL A 15 0.61 13.03 2.66
N LYS A 16 1.64 12.60 3.39
CA LYS A 16 3.02 12.63 2.90
C LYS A 16 3.36 11.32 2.22
N GLU A 17 4.19 11.40 1.19
CA GLU A 17 4.71 10.25 0.47
C GLU A 17 6.21 10.10 0.70
N ILE A 18 6.68 8.85 0.70
CA ILE A 18 8.10 8.52 0.73
C ILE A 18 8.43 7.61 -0.45
N MET A 19 9.69 7.59 -0.86
CA MET A 19 10.18 6.73 -1.95
C MET A 19 10.64 5.38 -1.40
N PRO A 20 10.81 4.35 -2.26
CA PRO A 20 11.29 3.02 -1.81
C PRO A 20 12.60 3.06 -1.02
N TRP A 21 13.56 3.87 -1.43
CA TRP A 21 14.83 4.01 -0.71
C TRP A 21 14.67 4.64 0.68
N ASP A 22 13.68 5.53 0.84
CA ASP A 22 13.36 6.10 2.15
C ASP A 22 12.76 5.03 3.07
N LEU A 23 11.93 4.14 2.55
CA LEU A 23 11.35 3.05 3.34
C LEU A 23 12.41 2.09 3.82
N GLU A 24 13.35 1.70 2.96
CA GLU A 24 14.47 0.84 3.34
C GLU A 24 15.26 1.47 4.49
N GLU A 25 15.62 2.74 4.36
CA GLU A 25 16.36 3.47 5.38
C GLU A 25 15.57 3.55 6.70
N ARG A 26 14.28 3.85 6.64
CA ARG A 26 13.43 3.94 7.84
C ARG A 26 13.28 2.59 8.54
N ARG A 27 13.20 1.49 7.81
CA ARG A 27 13.13 0.14 8.41
C ARG A 27 14.40 -0.18 9.18
N GLN A 28 15.55 0.20 8.66
CA GLN A 28 16.82 0.00 9.33
C GLN A 28 16.93 0.87 10.60
N ALA A 29 16.45 2.10 10.55
CA ALA A 29 16.51 3.03 11.67
C ALA A 29 15.48 2.72 12.77
N ASN A 30 14.33 2.13 12.40
CA ASN A 30 13.24 1.83 13.33
C ASN A 30 12.69 0.42 13.08
N PRO A 31 13.16 -0.59 13.85
CA PRO A 31 12.64 -1.96 13.73
C PRO A 31 11.15 -2.10 14.08
N GLU A 32 10.58 -1.13 14.80
CA GLU A 32 9.16 -1.11 15.18
C GLU A 32 8.25 -0.51 14.10
N LEU A 33 8.82 -0.04 12.99
CA LEU A 33 8.05 0.50 11.87
C LEU A 33 7.10 -0.58 11.35
N MET A 34 5.84 -0.21 11.17
CA MET A 34 4.80 -1.09 10.64
C MET A 34 4.55 -0.78 9.17
N ILE A 35 4.55 -1.80 8.33
CA ILE A 35 4.14 -1.69 6.92
C ILE A 35 2.75 -2.28 6.79
N VAL A 36 1.81 -1.48 6.31
CA VAL A 36 0.41 -1.87 6.12
C VAL A 36 0.12 -1.97 4.63
N ASP A 37 -0.14 -3.18 4.15
CA ASP A 37 -0.47 -3.47 2.75
C ASP A 37 -2.00 -3.47 2.60
N VAL A 38 -2.51 -2.50 1.84
CA VAL A 38 -3.96 -2.29 1.68
C VAL A 38 -4.52 -2.87 0.37
N ARG A 39 -3.70 -3.68 -0.32
CA ARG A 39 -4.14 -4.36 -1.54
C ARG A 39 -5.17 -5.46 -1.23
N GLU A 40 -5.74 -6.02 -2.27
CA GLU A 40 -6.62 -7.17 -2.13
C GLU A 40 -5.84 -8.41 -1.64
N PRO A 41 -6.51 -9.35 -0.94
CA PRO A 41 -5.83 -10.53 -0.39
C PRO A 41 -5.07 -11.35 -1.43
N TYR A 42 -5.61 -11.51 -2.63
CA TYR A 42 -4.92 -12.28 -3.68
C TYR A 42 -3.62 -11.62 -4.15
N GLU A 43 -3.55 -10.27 -4.10
CA GLU A 43 -2.32 -9.54 -4.43
C GLU A 43 -1.26 -9.78 -3.36
N TYR A 44 -1.65 -9.71 -2.09
CA TYR A 44 -0.75 -9.96 -0.96
C TYR A 44 -0.22 -11.40 -0.98
N ASP A 45 -1.07 -12.37 -1.23
CA ASP A 45 -0.68 -13.78 -1.31
C ASP A 45 0.30 -14.04 -2.45
N ALA A 46 0.16 -13.33 -3.57
CA ALA A 46 1.07 -13.47 -4.70
C ALA A 46 2.49 -13.04 -4.33
N MET A 47 2.64 -11.86 -3.76
CA MET A 47 3.91 -11.35 -3.23
C MET A 47 3.69 -10.11 -2.39
N HIS A 48 4.50 -9.92 -1.35
CA HIS A 48 4.43 -8.77 -0.44
C HIS A 48 5.78 -8.50 0.20
N ILE A 49 5.91 -7.36 0.87
CA ILE A 49 7.09 -7.05 1.68
C ILE A 49 7.06 -7.91 2.94
N GLU A 50 8.17 -8.59 3.23
CA GLU A 50 8.30 -9.42 4.43
C GLU A 50 7.96 -8.60 5.68
N ASP A 51 7.24 -9.22 6.62
CA ASP A 51 6.78 -8.62 7.87
C ASP A 51 5.73 -7.50 7.71
N SER A 52 5.24 -7.23 6.50
CA SER A 52 4.08 -6.36 6.33
C SER A 52 2.80 -7.06 6.79
N ILE A 53 1.83 -6.27 7.23
CA ILE A 53 0.50 -6.80 7.58
C ILE A 53 -0.49 -6.51 6.45
N THR A 54 -1.36 -7.48 6.19
CA THR A 54 -2.39 -7.34 5.17
C THR A 54 -3.66 -6.78 5.80
N VAL A 55 -4.07 -5.60 5.34
CA VAL A 55 -5.32 -4.95 5.75
C VAL A 55 -6.00 -4.41 4.51
N PRO A 56 -6.80 -5.23 3.82
CA PRO A 56 -7.45 -4.79 2.59
C PRO A 56 -8.20 -3.46 2.76
N ARG A 57 -8.12 -2.62 1.75
CA ARG A 57 -8.69 -1.26 1.83
C ARG A 57 -10.16 -1.25 2.27
N GLY A 58 -10.94 -2.27 1.86
CA GLY A 58 -12.36 -2.34 2.16
C GLY A 58 -12.69 -2.55 3.63
N ILE A 59 -11.75 -3.05 4.44
CA ILE A 59 -11.97 -3.28 5.88
C ILE A 59 -11.07 -2.39 6.76
N LEU A 60 -10.29 -1.49 6.17
CA LEU A 60 -9.27 -0.73 6.89
C LEU A 60 -9.83 0.00 8.10
N GLU A 61 -10.92 0.74 7.94
CA GLU A 61 -11.45 1.58 9.00
C GLU A 61 -11.94 0.76 10.20
N SER A 62 -12.71 -0.32 9.96
CA SER A 62 -13.18 -1.19 11.04
C SER A 62 -12.04 -2.02 11.66
N ALA A 63 -11.00 -2.32 10.91
CA ALA A 63 -9.81 -3.00 11.43
C ALA A 63 -9.07 -2.16 12.47
N CYS A 64 -9.24 -0.84 12.46
CA CYS A 64 -8.63 0.09 13.41
C CYS A 64 -9.41 0.23 14.73
N GLU A 65 -10.56 -0.41 14.85
CA GLU A 65 -11.44 -0.25 16.01
C GLU A 65 -11.69 -1.60 16.70
N TRP A 66 -11.97 -1.56 17.99
CA TRP A 66 -12.39 -2.75 18.76
C TRP A 66 -13.83 -3.14 18.41
N ASP A 67 -14.16 -4.40 18.68
CA ASP A 67 -15.53 -4.95 18.64
C ASP A 67 -16.12 -5.14 17.23
N TYR A 68 -15.25 -5.27 16.20
CA TYR A 68 -15.64 -5.68 14.84
C TYR A 68 -14.98 -7.01 14.48
N GLU A 69 -15.60 -7.79 13.59
CA GLU A 69 -14.99 -9.03 13.09
C GLU A 69 -13.66 -8.78 12.38
N GLU A 70 -13.50 -7.61 11.75
CA GLU A 70 -12.30 -7.22 11.04
C GLU A 70 -11.21 -6.65 11.95
N THR A 71 -11.49 -6.43 13.23
CA THR A 71 -10.55 -5.82 14.18
C THR A 71 -9.17 -6.50 14.14
N ILE A 72 -8.14 -5.69 13.93
CA ILE A 72 -6.75 -6.13 14.02
C ILE A 72 -6.14 -5.44 15.24
N PRO A 73 -6.00 -6.15 16.37
CA PRO A 73 -5.50 -5.55 17.63
C PRO A 73 -4.16 -4.82 17.46
N GLN A 74 -3.27 -5.40 16.67
CA GLN A 74 -1.96 -4.80 16.37
C GLN A 74 -2.13 -3.42 15.72
N LEU A 75 -3.10 -3.26 14.83
CA LEU A 75 -3.37 -1.99 14.15
C LEU A 75 -4.07 -1.00 15.09
N VAL A 76 -5.05 -1.47 15.88
CA VAL A 76 -5.75 -0.63 16.86
C VAL A 76 -4.75 0.04 17.80
N ASN A 77 -3.75 -0.72 18.24
CA ASN A 77 -2.74 -0.26 19.21
C ASN A 77 -1.58 0.52 18.57
N ALA A 78 -1.61 0.77 17.25
CA ALA A 78 -0.49 1.37 16.53
C ALA A 78 -0.63 2.87 16.28
N ARG A 79 -1.55 3.58 16.94
CA ARG A 79 -1.82 4.99 16.65
C ARG A 79 -0.60 5.90 16.76
N GLN A 80 0.37 5.55 17.59
CA GLN A 80 1.59 6.33 17.79
C GLN A 80 2.80 5.76 17.06
N ARG A 81 2.66 4.61 16.40
CA ARG A 81 3.75 3.98 15.68
C ARG A 81 3.98 4.63 14.32
N GLU A 82 5.21 4.53 13.84
CA GLU A 82 5.52 4.87 12.46
C GLU A 82 4.93 3.83 11.52
N ILE A 83 4.07 4.28 10.60
CA ILE A 83 3.37 3.41 9.65
C ILE A 83 3.66 3.86 8.23
N VAL A 84 4.01 2.92 7.36
CA VAL A 84 4.08 3.13 5.92
C VAL A 84 2.99 2.28 5.27
N VAL A 85 2.08 2.93 4.56
CA VAL A 85 1.00 2.26 3.83
C VAL A 85 1.46 1.98 2.42
N VAL A 86 1.27 0.75 1.96
CA VAL A 86 1.68 0.33 0.63
C VAL A 86 0.51 -0.24 -0.17
N CYS A 87 0.55 -0.02 -1.48
CA CYS A 87 -0.32 -0.68 -2.43
C CYS A 87 0.49 -1.00 -3.69
N ARG A 88 -0.17 -1.31 -4.80
CA ARG A 88 0.54 -1.69 -6.03
C ARG A 88 1.33 -0.54 -6.63
N SER A 89 0.71 0.63 -6.80
CA SER A 89 1.26 1.77 -7.56
C SER A 89 1.29 3.09 -6.79
N GLY A 90 0.87 3.07 -5.52
CA GLY A 90 0.91 4.25 -4.64
C GLY A 90 -0.35 5.10 -4.62
N TYR A 91 -1.45 4.68 -5.24
CA TYR A 91 -2.70 5.45 -5.25
C TYR A 91 -3.68 5.04 -4.14
N ARG A 92 -3.99 3.75 -4.04
CA ARG A 92 -4.85 3.24 -2.96
C ARG A 92 -4.27 3.54 -1.58
N SER A 93 -2.95 3.49 -1.46
CA SER A 93 -2.25 3.78 -0.20
C SER A 93 -2.37 5.25 0.23
N VAL A 94 -2.50 6.19 -0.70
CA VAL A 94 -2.76 7.60 -0.36
C VAL A 94 -4.13 7.75 0.31
N LEU A 95 -5.17 7.14 -0.26
CA LEU A 95 -6.51 7.17 0.31
C LEU A 95 -6.56 6.48 1.68
N ALA A 96 -5.86 5.36 1.81
CA ALA A 96 -5.75 4.62 3.06
C ALA A 96 -5.02 5.43 4.13
N ALA A 97 -3.90 6.06 3.79
CA ALA A 97 -3.15 6.90 4.71
C ALA A 97 -3.97 8.10 5.18
N PHE A 98 -4.77 8.69 4.28
CA PHE A 98 -5.71 9.75 4.65
C PHE A 98 -6.72 9.26 5.70
N SER A 99 -7.33 8.09 5.48
CA SER A 99 -8.27 7.51 6.46
C SER A 99 -7.61 7.27 7.80
N LEU A 100 -6.40 6.71 7.81
CA LEU A 100 -5.66 6.49 9.07
C LEU A 100 -5.36 7.80 9.79
N HIS A 101 -4.97 8.83 9.05
CA HIS A 101 -4.73 10.15 9.63
C HIS A 101 -5.99 10.69 10.34
N VAL A 102 -7.15 10.60 9.69
CA VAL A 102 -8.44 11.02 10.27
C VAL A 102 -8.77 10.19 11.52
N LEU A 103 -8.41 8.91 11.53
CA LEU A 103 -8.63 8.00 12.66
C LEU A 103 -7.61 8.15 13.79
N GLY A 104 -6.75 9.15 13.73
CA GLY A 104 -5.85 9.50 14.84
C GLY A 104 -4.47 8.85 14.80
N TYR A 105 -4.07 8.27 13.68
CA TYR A 105 -2.70 7.78 13.50
C TYR A 105 -1.78 8.97 13.23
N THR A 106 -0.76 9.14 14.08
CA THR A 106 0.02 10.38 14.14
C THR A 106 1.25 10.39 13.21
N ASN A 107 1.68 9.23 12.72
CA ASN A 107 2.91 9.11 11.94
C ASN A 107 2.71 8.12 10.79
N VAL A 108 1.93 8.53 9.79
CA VAL A 108 1.55 7.70 8.64
C VAL A 108 1.99 8.37 7.35
N VAL A 109 2.66 7.60 6.50
CA VAL A 109 3.04 8.02 5.15
C VAL A 109 2.63 6.96 4.14
N SER A 110 2.51 7.34 2.87
CA SER A 110 2.24 6.44 1.76
C SER A 110 3.53 6.17 0.98
N LEU A 111 3.72 4.93 0.55
CA LEU A 111 4.84 4.59 -0.33
C LEU A 111 4.51 5.01 -1.76
N LYS A 112 5.15 6.08 -2.23
CA LYS A 112 5.02 6.54 -3.61
C LYS A 112 5.55 5.46 -4.55
N THR A 113 4.89 5.27 -5.68
CA THR A 113 5.15 4.19 -6.66
C THR A 113 4.79 2.78 -6.19
N GLY A 114 4.43 2.59 -4.93
CA GLY A 114 3.96 1.32 -4.38
C GLY A 114 4.95 0.17 -4.47
N LEU A 115 4.44 -1.05 -4.43
CA LEU A 115 5.29 -2.24 -4.53
C LEU A 115 5.94 -2.39 -5.90
N ARG A 116 5.33 -1.84 -6.95
CA ARG A 116 5.96 -1.79 -8.26
C ARG A 116 7.28 -1.02 -8.20
N GLY A 117 7.29 0.17 -7.60
CA GLY A 117 8.49 0.96 -7.40
C GLY A 117 9.48 0.32 -6.43
N TRP A 118 8.99 -0.37 -5.41
CA TRP A 118 9.81 -1.14 -4.48
C TRP A 118 10.59 -2.23 -5.24
N ASN A 119 9.91 -2.96 -6.12
CA ASN A 119 10.52 -3.96 -6.99
C ASN A 119 11.51 -3.33 -7.99
N ASP A 120 11.16 -2.18 -8.58
CA ASP A 120 12.04 -1.46 -9.51
C ASP A 120 13.34 -1.01 -8.83
N TYR A 121 13.28 -0.74 -7.53
CA TYR A 121 14.46 -0.43 -6.71
C TYR A 121 15.18 -1.71 -6.23
N GLU A 122 14.80 -2.87 -6.79
CA GLU A 122 15.41 -4.18 -6.51
C GLU A 122 15.36 -4.60 -5.04
N GLN A 123 14.30 -4.19 -4.34
CA GLN A 123 14.07 -4.61 -2.97
C GLN A 123 13.26 -5.91 -2.91
N PRO A 124 13.49 -6.78 -1.91
CA PRO A 124 12.90 -8.12 -1.91
C PRO A 124 11.40 -8.12 -1.64
N LEU A 125 10.72 -9.08 -2.27
CA LEU A 125 9.34 -9.46 -1.99
C LEU A 125 9.32 -10.95 -1.67
N VAL A 126 8.37 -11.36 -0.86
CA VAL A 126 8.19 -12.77 -0.50
C VAL A 126 6.79 -13.24 -0.89
N ASP A 127 6.65 -14.54 -1.15
CA ASP A 127 5.34 -15.15 -1.37
C ASP A 127 4.67 -15.52 -0.03
N LYS A 128 3.49 -16.16 -0.10
CA LYS A 128 2.72 -16.54 1.09
C LYS A 128 3.44 -17.55 1.99
N ASP A 129 4.44 -18.27 1.48
CA ASP A 129 5.24 -19.22 2.24
C ASP A 129 6.54 -18.59 2.79
N GLY A 130 6.71 -17.27 2.60
CA GLY A 130 7.89 -16.55 3.05
C GLY A 130 9.10 -16.71 2.15
N LYS A 131 8.93 -17.31 0.97
CA LYS A 131 10.01 -17.52 0.01
C LYS A 131 10.21 -16.27 -0.85
N VAL A 132 11.47 -15.87 -1.04
CA VAL A 132 11.81 -14.71 -1.88
C VAL A 132 11.37 -14.97 -3.33
N VAL A 133 10.64 -14.00 -3.89
CA VAL A 133 10.17 -14.03 -5.27
C VAL A 133 11.29 -13.61 -6.21
N GLU A 134 11.46 -14.32 -7.33
CA GLU A 134 12.42 -13.93 -8.35
C GLU A 134 12.04 -12.59 -8.98
N ILE A 135 13.05 -11.75 -9.30
CA ILE A 135 12.79 -10.40 -9.81
C ILE A 135 12.02 -10.41 -11.12
N GLU A 136 12.28 -11.37 -11.99
CA GLU A 136 11.58 -11.48 -13.29
C GLU A 136 10.09 -11.81 -13.09
N GLU A 137 9.78 -12.64 -12.11
CA GLU A 137 8.38 -12.95 -11.75
C GLU A 137 7.67 -11.71 -11.21
N ALA A 138 8.33 -10.93 -10.35
CA ALA A 138 7.79 -9.68 -9.81
C ALA A 138 7.61 -8.63 -10.90
N ASP A 139 8.58 -8.48 -11.80
CA ASP A 139 8.49 -7.55 -12.94
C ASP A 139 7.27 -7.87 -13.80
N ASP A 140 7.06 -9.15 -14.12
CA ASP A 140 5.88 -9.59 -14.88
C ASP A 140 4.58 -9.29 -14.15
N TYR A 141 4.54 -9.60 -12.85
CA TYR A 141 3.35 -9.36 -12.02
C TYR A 141 2.94 -7.90 -11.99
N PHE A 142 3.90 -6.99 -11.88
CA PHE A 142 3.63 -5.55 -11.78
C PHE A 142 3.48 -4.86 -13.15
N THR A 143 3.74 -5.56 -14.25
CA THR A 143 3.49 -5.02 -15.58
C THR A 143 1.98 -4.94 -15.83
N PRO A 144 1.43 -3.77 -16.18
CA PRO A 144 0.00 -3.65 -16.47
C PRO A 144 -0.43 -4.54 -17.64
N LYS A 145 -1.54 -5.27 -17.43
CA LYS A 145 -2.12 -6.18 -18.44
C LYS A 145 -3.56 -5.75 -18.70
N LEU A 146 -3.71 -4.71 -19.52
CA LEU A 146 -5.02 -4.16 -19.84
C LEU A 146 -5.70 -4.97 -20.93
N ARG A 147 -6.98 -5.31 -20.71
CA ARG A 147 -7.83 -5.84 -21.77
C ARG A 147 -8.23 -4.70 -22.72
N GLU A 148 -8.58 -5.04 -23.95
CA GLU A 148 -8.99 -4.05 -24.93
C GLU A 148 -10.20 -3.23 -24.44
N ASP A 149 -11.16 -3.86 -23.74
CA ASP A 149 -12.35 -3.20 -23.20
C ASP A 149 -12.05 -2.26 -22.02
N GLN A 150 -10.84 -2.29 -21.48
CA GLN A 150 -10.38 -1.39 -20.42
C GLN A 150 -9.69 -0.13 -20.95
N LEU A 151 -9.37 -0.11 -22.23
CA LEU A 151 -8.75 1.04 -22.88
C LEU A 151 -9.81 2.10 -23.17
N ARG A 152 -9.39 3.36 -23.10
CA ARG A 152 -10.29 4.45 -23.48
C ARG A 152 -10.70 4.29 -24.96
N PRO A 153 -12.00 4.33 -25.28
CA PRO A 153 -12.43 4.30 -26.67
C PRO A 153 -11.76 5.43 -27.47
N LYS A 154 -11.33 5.11 -28.69
CA LYS A 154 -10.79 6.14 -29.60
C LYS A 154 -11.90 7.13 -29.89
N GLN A 155 -11.61 8.43 -29.78
CA GLN A 155 -12.53 9.45 -30.24
C GLN A 155 -12.67 9.33 -31.75
N GLN A 156 -13.92 9.19 -32.21
CA GLN A 156 -14.19 9.28 -33.63
C GLN A 156 -14.09 10.76 -34.01
N GLY A 157 -13.07 11.07 -34.79
CA GLY A 157 -12.85 12.43 -35.32
C GLY A 157 -13.85 12.76 -36.43
#